data_7c8d86d4d42d9a3ad682468ba0d365da
#
_entry.id   7c8d86d4d42d9a3ad682468ba0d365da
#
_cell.length_a   1.000
_cell.length_b   1.000
_cell.length_c   1.000
_cell.angle_alpha   90.00
_cell.angle_beta   90.00
_cell.angle_gamma   90.00
#
_symmetry.space_group_name_H-M   'P 1'
#
loop_
_entity.id
_entity.type
_entity.pdbx_description
1 polymer ?
#
loop_
_entity_poly.entity_id
_entity_poly.type
_entity_poly.pdbx_seq_one_letter_code
_entity_poly.pdbx_strand_id
1 'polypeptide(L)'
;MENNLELLPLTDDYIFKRVFAYKGNESVLKDFLEALLKIEIKGIKITNPEIIPYEKGEKRGLLDIKAEINDGTMLDVEMQMKNERNTEERATEYMGKMISEQLQVGEDYQNLKKSIVIFITNYNFLKRNSYHSVGRMKFDKTIEDEYVNMGYDEEDELASKYIEVHYIELPKFKKKELSKFTKLDQWMCIFTQNKEGIMLAEKENKEIEKAINTLDFLSKDPKERERHNSIVMAEYNR
;
A
#
# COMPACT_ATOMS: atom_id res chain seq x y z
N MET A 1 -29.59 -23.04 0.17
CA MET A 1 -29.43 -21.79 -0.60
C MET A 1 -28.27 -21.07 0.05
N GLU A 2 -27.07 -21.25 -0.47
CA GLU A 2 -25.92 -20.45 -0.03
C GLU A 2 -26.22 -19.01 -0.45
N ASN A 3 -26.43 -18.16 0.55
CA ASN A 3 -26.47 -16.72 0.34
C ASN A 3 -25.07 -16.33 -0.15
N ASN A 4 -24.91 -16.18 -1.46
CA ASN A 4 -23.70 -15.68 -2.10
C ASN A 4 -23.58 -14.17 -1.77
N LEU A 5 -23.35 -13.86 -0.51
CA LEU A 5 -23.15 -12.48 -0.09
C LEU A 5 -21.84 -12.02 -0.74
N GLU A 6 -21.91 -10.98 -1.54
CA GLU A 6 -20.75 -10.41 -2.18
C GLU A 6 -19.82 -9.78 -1.12
N LEU A 7 -18.54 -10.15 -1.16
CA LEU A 7 -17.54 -9.60 -0.23
C LEU A 7 -17.45 -8.08 -0.42
N LEU A 8 -17.33 -7.37 0.69
CA LEU A 8 -17.03 -5.93 0.66
C LEU A 8 -15.68 -5.70 -0.03
N PRO A 9 -15.55 -4.64 -0.84
CA PRO A 9 -14.32 -4.41 -1.60
C PRO A 9 -13.17 -4.00 -0.67
N LEU A 10 -12.03 -4.68 -0.81
CA LEU A 10 -10.80 -4.34 -0.07
C LEU A 10 -10.26 -2.96 -0.47
N THR A 11 -10.74 -2.40 -1.58
CA THR A 11 -10.39 -1.06 -2.05
C THR A 11 -11.15 0.07 -1.34
N ASP A 12 -12.10 -0.26 -0.47
CA ASP A 12 -12.72 0.73 0.42
C ASP A 12 -11.76 1.05 1.57
N ASP A 13 -11.51 2.33 1.83
CA ASP A 13 -10.52 2.79 2.83
C ASP A 13 -10.82 2.21 4.23
N TYR A 14 -12.09 2.15 4.61
CA TYR A 14 -12.50 1.60 5.90
C TYR A 14 -12.24 0.09 5.97
N ILE A 15 -12.63 -0.64 4.93
CA ILE A 15 -12.43 -2.10 4.83
C ILE A 15 -10.95 -2.43 4.77
N PHE A 16 -10.17 -1.66 3.99
CA PHE A 16 -8.72 -1.78 3.91
C PHE A 16 -8.08 -1.70 5.30
N LYS A 17 -8.37 -0.65 6.04
CA LYS A 17 -7.83 -0.48 7.40
C LYS A 17 -8.31 -1.58 8.36
N ARG A 18 -9.57 -2.04 8.24
CA ARG A 18 -10.11 -3.14 9.05
C ARG A 18 -9.40 -4.46 8.80
N VAL A 19 -9.02 -4.75 7.55
CA VAL A 19 -8.32 -5.98 7.18
C VAL A 19 -6.85 -5.93 7.58
N PHE A 20 -6.16 -4.83 7.34
CA PHE A 20 -4.71 -4.77 7.50
C PHE A 20 -4.23 -4.18 8.83
N ALA A 21 -4.95 -3.25 9.42
CA ALA A 21 -4.51 -2.51 10.61
C ALA A 21 -5.26 -2.87 11.89
N TYR A 22 -6.26 -3.76 11.82
CA TYR A 22 -6.96 -4.21 13.02
C TYR A 22 -6.03 -5.04 13.91
N LYS A 23 -6.12 -4.82 15.22
CA LYS A 23 -5.31 -5.54 16.21
C LYS A 23 -5.42 -7.06 16.03
N GLY A 24 -4.28 -7.72 15.87
CA GLY A 24 -4.17 -9.15 15.59
C GLY A 24 -4.02 -9.48 14.10
N ASN A 25 -4.12 -8.49 13.18
CA ASN A 25 -3.94 -8.68 11.73
C ASN A 25 -2.56 -8.19 11.25
N GLU A 26 -1.62 -7.94 12.16
CA GLU A 26 -0.28 -7.48 11.82
C GLU A 26 0.45 -8.45 10.86
N SER A 27 0.17 -9.76 10.97
CA SER A 27 0.72 -10.78 10.08
C SER A 27 0.18 -10.66 8.64
N VAL A 28 -1.06 -10.23 8.48
CA VAL A 28 -1.71 -9.99 7.18
C VAL A 28 -1.03 -8.82 6.46
N LEU A 29 -0.85 -7.69 7.17
CA LEU A 29 -0.13 -6.55 6.63
C LEU A 29 1.32 -6.90 6.30
N LYS A 30 1.99 -7.65 7.18
CA LYS A 30 3.36 -8.11 6.99
C LYS A 30 3.49 -8.91 5.68
N ASP A 31 2.64 -9.93 5.47
CA ASP A 31 2.70 -10.80 4.27
C ASP A 31 2.48 -9.99 2.98
N PHE A 32 1.53 -9.06 2.99
CA PHE A 32 1.32 -8.15 1.87
C PHE A 32 2.56 -7.29 1.58
N LEU A 33 3.15 -6.68 2.61
CA LEU A 33 4.33 -5.84 2.46
C LEU A 33 5.57 -6.64 2.02
N GLU A 34 5.77 -7.85 2.52
CA GLU A 34 6.85 -8.76 2.07
C GLU A 34 6.70 -9.10 0.58
N ALA A 35 5.47 -9.40 0.15
CA ALA A 35 5.17 -9.67 -1.25
C ALA A 35 5.44 -8.46 -2.15
N LEU A 36 5.14 -7.25 -1.67
CA LEU A 36 5.29 -6.00 -2.41
C LEU A 36 6.73 -5.53 -2.46
N LEU A 37 7.40 -5.47 -1.30
CA LEU A 37 8.74 -4.90 -1.16
C LEU A 37 9.84 -5.90 -1.54
N LYS A 38 9.52 -7.19 -1.58
CA LYS A 38 10.45 -8.32 -1.81
C LYS A 38 11.58 -8.35 -0.78
N ILE A 39 11.27 -8.06 0.46
CA ILE A 39 12.18 -8.12 1.61
C ILE A 39 11.58 -9.01 2.70
N GLU A 40 12.42 -9.55 3.55
CA GLU A 40 11.99 -10.20 4.79
C GLU A 40 11.66 -9.15 5.86
N ILE A 41 10.48 -9.22 6.45
CA ILE A 41 10.05 -8.36 7.55
C ILE A 41 10.09 -9.20 8.84
N LYS A 42 11.05 -8.91 9.73
CA LYS A 42 11.20 -9.61 11.00
C LYS A 42 10.19 -9.16 12.04
N GLY A 43 9.85 -7.87 12.02
CA GLY A 43 8.85 -7.27 12.91
C GLY A 43 8.11 -6.14 12.21
N ILE A 44 6.85 -5.97 12.58
CA ILE A 44 6.00 -4.87 12.11
C ILE A 44 5.25 -4.28 13.30
N LYS A 45 5.19 -2.95 13.35
CA LYS A 45 4.41 -2.20 14.32
C LYS A 45 3.55 -1.19 13.58
N ILE A 46 2.23 -1.33 13.67
CA ILE A 46 1.29 -0.36 13.14
C ILE A 46 1.26 0.83 14.10
N THR A 47 1.52 2.03 13.59
CA THR A 47 1.66 3.25 14.41
C THR A 47 0.36 4.04 14.51
N ASN A 48 -0.62 3.79 13.62
CA ASN A 48 -1.95 4.40 13.62
C ASN A 48 -3.08 3.35 13.54
N PRO A 49 -3.18 2.39 14.49
CA PRO A 49 -4.17 1.30 14.41
C PRO A 49 -5.61 1.77 14.62
N GLU A 50 -5.81 2.99 15.11
CA GLU A 50 -7.12 3.52 15.46
C GLU A 50 -7.95 3.80 14.21
N ILE A 51 -9.17 3.26 14.20
CA ILE A 51 -10.18 3.59 13.19
C ILE A 51 -11.03 4.72 13.77
N ILE A 52 -10.67 5.95 13.41
CA ILE A 52 -11.42 7.12 13.86
C ILE A 52 -12.73 7.15 13.06
N PRO A 53 -13.89 7.24 13.74
CA PRO A 53 -15.16 7.41 13.06
C PRO A 53 -15.15 8.70 12.23
N TYR A 54 -15.62 8.61 11.00
CA TYR A 54 -15.71 9.74 10.10
C TYR A 54 -16.67 10.81 10.66
N GLU A 55 -16.14 11.97 11.00
CA GLU A 55 -16.95 13.16 11.30
C GLU A 55 -17.10 14.01 10.02
N LYS A 56 -18.35 14.48 9.79
CA LYS A 56 -18.74 15.24 8.61
C LYS A 56 -17.92 16.53 8.53
N GLY A 57 -16.94 16.62 7.61
CA GLY A 57 -16.12 17.82 7.40
C GLY A 57 -14.61 17.64 7.57
N GLU A 58 -14.14 16.50 8.04
CA GLU A 58 -12.71 16.23 8.14
C GLU A 58 -12.07 15.88 6.79
N LYS A 59 -10.84 16.36 6.57
CA LYS A 59 -10.05 15.96 5.39
C LYS A 59 -9.70 14.48 5.50
N ARG A 60 -9.91 13.73 4.41
CA ARG A 60 -9.40 12.35 4.27
C ARG A 60 -7.89 12.33 4.51
N GLY A 61 -7.43 11.46 5.31
CA GLY A 61 -6.03 11.26 5.69
C GLY A 61 -5.91 10.39 6.94
N LEU A 62 -7.06 9.96 7.49
CA LEU A 62 -7.15 9.17 8.71
C LEU A 62 -7.24 7.65 8.47
N LEU A 63 -7.36 7.21 7.23
CA LEU A 63 -7.54 5.80 6.88
C LEU A 63 -6.31 5.16 6.20
N ASP A 64 -5.23 5.92 6.01
CA ASP A 64 -3.91 5.41 5.69
C ASP A 64 -3.39 4.43 6.76
N ILE A 65 -2.47 3.56 6.39
CA ILE A 65 -1.83 2.64 7.32
C ILE A 65 -0.38 3.04 7.46
N LYS A 66 -0.02 3.51 8.65
CA LYS A 66 1.36 3.81 9.01
C LYS A 66 1.95 2.67 9.82
N ALA A 67 3.14 2.23 9.43
CA ALA A 67 3.83 1.15 10.10
C ALA A 67 5.33 1.40 10.17
N GLU A 68 5.96 0.79 11.17
CA GLU A 68 7.40 0.68 11.32
C GLU A 68 7.80 -0.78 11.18
N ILE A 69 8.82 -1.07 10.38
CA ILE A 69 9.34 -2.42 10.16
C ILE A 69 10.82 -2.52 10.49
N ASN A 70 11.25 -3.73 10.87
CA ASN A 70 12.65 -4.12 11.08
C ASN A 70 13.43 -3.14 11.97
N ASP A 71 14.30 -2.33 11.34
CA ASP A 71 15.28 -1.42 11.93
C ASP A 71 14.77 0.03 12.05
N GLY A 72 13.47 0.23 11.99
CA GLY A 72 12.85 1.54 12.04
C GLY A 72 12.46 2.12 10.67
N THR A 73 12.52 1.32 9.59
CA THR A 73 11.98 1.75 8.30
C THR A 73 10.49 2.10 8.43
N MET A 74 10.14 3.32 8.06
CA MET A 74 8.79 3.85 8.14
C MET A 74 8.02 3.58 6.85
N LEU A 75 6.77 3.19 6.99
CA LEU A 75 5.86 2.88 5.87
C LEU A 75 4.59 3.70 5.99
N ASP A 76 4.09 4.18 4.84
CA ASP A 76 2.76 4.78 4.71
C ASP A 76 2.07 4.14 3.50
N VAL A 77 0.92 3.47 3.74
CA VAL A 77 0.15 2.77 2.71
C VAL A 77 -1.18 3.47 2.52
N GLU A 78 -1.34 4.04 1.35
CA GLU A 78 -2.47 4.88 0.97
C GLU A 78 -3.31 4.24 -0.13
N MET A 79 -4.64 4.18 0.06
CA MET A 79 -5.60 3.75 -0.96
C MET A 79 -6.19 4.96 -1.67
N GLN A 80 -6.16 4.97 -3.01
CA GLN A 80 -6.68 6.06 -3.83
C GLN A 80 -7.67 5.55 -4.87
N MET A 81 -8.96 5.77 -4.64
CA MET A 81 -10.01 5.28 -5.54
C MET A 81 -10.34 6.24 -6.69
N LYS A 82 -10.13 7.55 -6.49
CA LYS A 82 -10.43 8.60 -7.48
C LYS A 82 -9.15 9.30 -7.94
N ASN A 83 -9.01 9.50 -9.24
CA ASN A 83 -7.90 10.27 -9.80
C ASN A 83 -8.19 11.77 -9.69
N GLU A 84 -7.69 12.38 -8.62
CA GLU A 84 -7.75 13.84 -8.40
C GLU A 84 -6.64 14.59 -9.15
N ARG A 85 -5.83 13.89 -9.97
CA ARG A 85 -4.71 14.44 -10.75
C ARG A 85 -3.60 15.10 -9.90
N ASN A 86 -3.43 14.62 -8.68
CA ASN A 86 -2.45 15.12 -7.70
C ASN A 86 -1.70 13.99 -6.97
N THR A 87 -1.61 12.82 -7.59
CA THR A 87 -1.00 11.63 -6.96
C THR A 87 0.49 11.85 -6.68
N GLU A 88 1.21 12.51 -7.58
CA GLU A 88 2.64 12.81 -7.42
C GLU A 88 2.88 13.84 -6.31
N GLU A 89 2.05 14.88 -6.26
CA GLU A 89 2.11 15.93 -5.23
C GLU A 89 1.83 15.33 -3.85
N ARG A 90 0.82 14.46 -3.74
CA ARG A 90 0.51 13.75 -2.49
C ARG A 90 1.64 12.83 -2.04
N ALA A 91 2.23 12.07 -2.97
CA ALA A 91 3.38 11.22 -2.67
C ALA A 91 4.55 12.04 -2.13
N THR A 92 4.81 13.21 -2.73
CA THR A 92 5.86 14.13 -2.29
C THR A 92 5.55 14.70 -0.91
N GLU A 93 4.31 15.13 -0.66
CA GLU A 93 3.88 15.66 0.64
C GLU A 93 4.00 14.60 1.75
N TYR A 94 3.53 13.38 1.52
CA TYR A 94 3.59 12.29 2.51
C TYR A 94 5.03 11.91 2.81
N MET A 95 5.86 11.79 1.78
CA MET A 95 7.30 11.53 1.95
C MET A 95 7.98 12.64 2.76
N GLY A 96 7.70 13.90 2.44
CA GLY A 96 8.23 15.05 3.16
C GLY A 96 7.85 15.04 4.65
N LYS A 97 6.58 14.77 4.97
CA LYS A 97 6.10 14.62 6.35
C LYS A 97 6.79 13.48 7.08
N MET A 98 6.83 12.29 6.49
CA MET A 98 7.47 11.12 7.10
C MET A 98 8.95 11.38 7.44
N ILE A 99 9.66 12.11 6.59
CA ILE A 99 11.07 12.45 6.83
C ILE A 99 11.19 13.53 7.90
N SER A 100 10.39 14.59 7.82
CA SER A 100 10.46 15.72 8.75
C SER A 100 10.06 15.37 10.18
N GLU A 101 9.18 14.38 10.35
CA GLU A 101 8.69 13.92 11.65
C GLU A 101 9.65 12.96 12.38
N GLN A 102 10.70 12.47 11.71
CA GLN A 102 11.62 11.48 12.28
C GLN A 102 12.65 12.07 13.24
N LEU A 103 13.10 13.29 12.97
CA LEU A 103 14.19 13.90 13.74
C LEU A 103 13.71 15.14 14.49
N GLN A 104 14.10 15.21 15.76
CA GLN A 104 13.88 16.41 16.59
C GLN A 104 15.04 17.41 16.41
N VAL A 105 14.80 18.64 16.83
CA VAL A 105 15.86 19.69 16.78
C VAL A 105 17.07 19.24 17.62
N GLY A 106 18.23 19.17 16.99
CA GLY A 106 19.49 18.77 17.61
C GLY A 106 19.83 17.28 17.52
N GLU A 107 18.96 16.46 16.91
CA GLU A 107 19.29 15.07 16.63
C GLU A 107 20.21 14.92 15.40
N ASP A 108 21.04 13.87 15.44
CA ASP A 108 21.96 13.56 14.34
C ASP A 108 21.19 13.04 13.11
N TYR A 109 21.49 13.59 11.94
CA TYR A 109 20.93 13.14 10.66
C TYR A 109 21.23 11.65 10.37
N GLN A 110 22.26 11.06 10.96
CA GLN A 110 22.56 9.63 10.84
C GLN A 110 21.45 8.75 11.46
N ASN A 111 20.60 9.30 12.32
CA ASN A 111 19.45 8.59 12.89
C ASN A 111 18.26 8.47 11.93
N LEU A 112 18.29 9.19 10.80
CA LEU A 112 17.23 9.11 9.79
C LEU A 112 17.03 7.68 9.31
N LYS A 113 15.78 7.23 9.29
CA LYS A 113 15.39 5.92 8.80
C LYS A 113 14.77 6.04 7.41
N LYS A 114 14.82 4.93 6.68
CA LYS A 114 14.18 4.83 5.35
C LYS A 114 12.68 5.08 5.48
N SER A 115 12.15 5.87 4.55
CA SER A 115 10.71 6.13 4.39
C SER A 115 10.24 5.56 3.07
N ILE A 116 9.15 4.79 3.13
CA ILE A 116 8.51 4.16 1.97
C ILE A 116 7.05 4.57 1.94
N VAL A 117 6.64 5.22 0.85
CA VAL A 117 5.22 5.53 0.60
C VAL A 117 4.70 4.58 -0.46
N ILE A 118 3.55 3.98 -0.21
CA ILE A 118 2.91 3.01 -1.09
C ILE A 118 1.52 3.53 -1.46
N PHE A 119 1.32 3.83 -2.75
CA PHE A 119 0.02 4.18 -3.29
C PHE A 119 -0.60 2.99 -4.01
N ILE A 120 -1.82 2.61 -3.62
CA ILE A 120 -2.65 1.64 -4.32
C ILE A 120 -3.77 2.43 -4.99
N THR A 121 -3.80 2.46 -6.32
CA THR A 121 -4.73 3.29 -7.10
C THR A 121 -5.71 2.46 -7.91
N ASN A 122 -6.96 2.90 -8.00
CA ASN A 122 -7.96 2.31 -8.89
C ASN A 122 -8.04 3.07 -10.24
N TYR A 123 -6.96 3.70 -10.64
CA TYR A 123 -6.82 4.41 -11.90
C TYR A 123 -5.39 4.33 -12.43
N ASN A 124 -5.23 4.54 -13.73
CA ASN A 124 -3.94 4.64 -14.39
C ASN A 124 -3.46 6.08 -14.40
N PHE A 125 -2.21 6.34 -14.00
CA PHE A 125 -1.59 7.67 -14.10
C PHE A 125 -0.16 7.62 -14.65
N LEU A 126 0.58 6.54 -14.40
CA LEU A 126 1.90 6.34 -15.02
C LEU A 126 1.77 5.78 -16.44
N LYS A 127 2.65 6.20 -17.34
CA LYS A 127 2.69 5.69 -18.73
C LYS A 127 3.29 4.28 -18.84
N ARG A 128 3.65 3.63 -17.73
CA ARG A 128 4.21 2.28 -17.69
C ARG A 128 3.13 1.23 -17.78
N ASN A 129 3.45 0.06 -18.38
CA ASN A 129 2.49 -1.05 -18.50
C ASN A 129 2.44 -1.95 -17.26
N SER A 130 3.43 -1.86 -16.37
CA SER A 130 3.47 -2.64 -15.13
C SER A 130 2.44 -2.10 -14.14
N TYR A 131 1.73 -2.99 -13.45
CA TYR A 131 0.82 -2.62 -12.38
C TYR A 131 1.55 -2.19 -11.10
N HIS A 132 2.83 -2.55 -10.94
CA HIS A 132 3.66 -2.15 -9.83
C HIS A 132 4.90 -1.41 -10.35
N SER A 133 5.10 -0.19 -9.92
CA SER A 133 6.23 0.66 -10.26
C SER A 133 6.89 1.18 -8.99
N VAL A 134 8.22 1.27 -9.00
CA VAL A 134 9.01 1.76 -7.87
C VAL A 134 9.79 2.99 -8.31
N GLY A 135 9.67 4.07 -7.54
CA GLY A 135 10.47 5.27 -7.67
C GLY A 135 11.52 5.33 -6.57
N ARG A 136 12.77 5.57 -6.97
CA ARG A 136 13.93 5.80 -6.09
C ARG A 136 14.67 7.02 -6.56
N MET A 137 15.34 7.70 -5.64
CA MET A 137 16.18 8.84 -5.96
C MET A 137 17.52 8.32 -6.45
N LYS A 138 17.79 8.50 -7.74
CA LYS A 138 19.03 8.10 -8.41
C LYS A 138 19.73 9.34 -8.98
N PHE A 139 21.04 9.24 -9.18
CA PHE A 139 21.74 10.23 -10.00
C PHE A 139 21.28 10.10 -11.47
N ASP A 140 21.08 11.22 -12.11
CA ASP A 140 20.93 11.26 -13.57
C ASP A 140 22.33 11.24 -14.20
N LYS A 141 22.40 10.98 -15.51
CA LYS A 141 23.70 11.01 -16.22
C LYS A 141 24.37 12.36 -16.00
N THR A 142 25.64 12.32 -15.65
CA THR A 142 26.45 13.53 -15.48
C THR A 142 26.48 14.35 -16.76
N ILE A 143 26.38 15.67 -16.60
CA ILE A 143 26.41 16.64 -17.72
C ILE A 143 27.80 16.70 -18.34
N GLU A 144 28.84 16.19 -17.65
CA GLU A 144 30.22 16.16 -18.10
C GLU A 144 30.62 14.76 -18.51
N ASP A 145 30.70 14.51 -19.84
CA ASP A 145 31.06 13.22 -20.44
C ASP A 145 32.47 12.70 -20.09
N GLU A 146 33.29 13.48 -19.40
CA GLU A 146 34.69 13.14 -19.12
C GLU A 146 34.86 12.06 -18.03
N TYR A 147 33.89 11.84 -17.16
CA TYR A 147 33.98 10.85 -16.07
C TYR A 147 33.48 9.46 -16.42
N VAL A 148 32.82 9.26 -17.56
CA VAL A 148 32.27 7.97 -18.01
C VAL A 148 33.35 6.89 -18.25
N ASN A 149 34.61 7.24 -18.31
CA ASN A 149 35.71 6.31 -18.57
C ASN A 149 36.34 5.67 -17.33
N MET A 150 35.86 5.92 -16.12
CA MET A 150 36.46 5.35 -14.89
C MET A 150 35.86 4.01 -14.45
N GLY A 151 34.97 3.39 -15.22
CA GLY A 151 34.51 2.02 -14.97
C GLY A 151 33.60 1.84 -13.78
N TYR A 152 33.04 2.90 -13.23
CA TYR A 152 31.96 2.84 -12.26
C TYR A 152 30.64 2.74 -13.02
N ASP A 153 29.88 1.68 -12.73
CA ASP A 153 28.49 1.52 -13.19
C ASP A 153 27.63 2.52 -12.38
N GLU A 154 27.70 3.80 -12.73
CA GLU A 154 26.96 4.89 -12.05
C GLU A 154 25.43 4.77 -12.21
N GLU A 155 24.97 3.92 -13.13
CA GLU A 155 23.53 3.78 -13.44
C GLU A 155 22.71 3.20 -12.28
N ASP A 156 23.35 2.54 -11.30
CA ASP A 156 22.66 1.92 -10.15
C ASP A 156 22.89 2.63 -8.81
N GLU A 157 23.69 3.68 -8.77
CA GLU A 157 23.94 4.41 -7.53
C GLU A 157 22.73 5.26 -7.13
N LEU A 158 22.30 5.10 -5.86
CA LEU A 158 21.20 5.87 -5.30
C LEU A 158 21.74 7.21 -4.77
N ALA A 159 21.16 8.32 -5.22
CA ALA A 159 21.38 9.64 -4.63
C ALA A 159 20.86 9.71 -3.19
N SER A 160 19.85 8.89 -2.86
CA SER A 160 19.39 8.69 -1.48
C SER A 160 18.80 7.29 -1.31
N LYS A 161 19.25 6.56 -0.30
CA LYS A 161 18.68 5.27 0.13
C LYS A 161 17.47 5.42 1.05
N TYR A 162 17.16 6.63 1.49
CA TYR A 162 16.13 6.90 2.49
C TYR A 162 14.74 7.13 1.91
N ILE A 163 14.61 7.28 0.60
CA ILE A 163 13.37 7.62 -0.09
C ILE A 163 13.01 6.53 -1.09
N GLU A 164 11.79 5.97 -0.93
CA GLU A 164 11.25 5.02 -1.89
C GLU A 164 9.74 5.20 -2.00
N VAL A 165 9.20 5.23 -3.23
CA VAL A 165 7.76 5.34 -3.50
C VAL A 165 7.34 4.18 -4.37
N HIS A 166 6.27 3.48 -3.95
CA HIS A 166 5.65 2.40 -4.72
C HIS A 166 4.29 2.86 -5.22
N TYR A 167 4.02 2.55 -6.49
CA TYR A 167 2.72 2.76 -7.10
C TYR A 167 2.17 1.42 -7.58
N ILE A 168 0.99 1.05 -7.09
CA ILE A 168 0.23 -0.11 -7.54
C ILE A 168 -1.02 0.39 -8.23
N GLU A 169 -1.08 0.23 -9.55
CA GLU A 169 -2.19 0.66 -10.38
C GLU A 169 -3.07 -0.56 -10.70
N LEU A 170 -4.11 -0.79 -9.90
CA LEU A 170 -4.97 -1.97 -9.99
C LEU A 170 -5.54 -2.24 -11.40
N PRO A 171 -5.96 -1.22 -12.21
CA PRO A 171 -6.47 -1.48 -13.55
C PRO A 171 -5.43 -2.05 -14.52
N LYS A 172 -4.12 -1.98 -14.20
CA LYS A 172 -3.05 -2.58 -15.00
C LYS A 172 -2.79 -4.04 -14.66
N PHE A 173 -3.35 -4.53 -13.54
CA PHE A 173 -3.24 -5.94 -13.18
C PHE A 173 -4.02 -6.79 -14.17
N LYS A 174 -3.30 -7.52 -15.01
CA LYS A 174 -3.90 -8.37 -16.05
C LYS A 174 -3.99 -9.80 -15.54
N LYS A 175 -5.06 -10.49 -15.95
CA LYS A 175 -5.24 -11.91 -15.70
C LYS A 175 -4.04 -12.68 -16.31
N LYS A 176 -3.30 -13.39 -15.45
CA LYS A 176 -2.22 -14.33 -15.83
C LYS A 176 -2.74 -15.76 -15.66
N GLU A 177 -1.99 -16.73 -16.16
CA GLU A 177 -2.18 -18.12 -15.77
C GLU A 177 -1.96 -18.27 -14.25
N LEU A 178 -2.88 -18.91 -13.54
CA LEU A 178 -2.83 -19.04 -12.08
C LEU A 178 -1.53 -19.67 -11.58
N SER A 179 -0.97 -20.62 -12.33
CA SER A 179 0.31 -21.27 -12.03
C SER A 179 1.54 -20.34 -12.05
N LYS A 180 1.38 -19.12 -12.57
CA LYS A 180 2.44 -18.10 -12.68
C LYS A 180 2.26 -16.95 -11.70
N PHE A 181 1.34 -17.07 -10.74
CA PHE A 181 1.10 -16.03 -9.76
C PHE A 181 2.26 -15.93 -8.77
N THR A 182 2.76 -14.71 -8.61
CA THR A 182 3.61 -14.36 -7.46
C THR A 182 2.75 -14.12 -6.21
N LYS A 183 3.37 -14.06 -5.04
CA LYS A 183 2.65 -13.66 -3.81
C LYS A 183 1.93 -12.32 -3.96
N LEU A 184 2.53 -11.35 -4.65
CA LEU A 184 1.89 -10.07 -4.90
C LEU A 184 0.70 -10.20 -5.86
N ASP A 185 0.79 -11.06 -6.90
CA ASP A 185 -0.36 -11.33 -7.78
C ASP A 185 -1.55 -11.94 -7.02
N GLN A 186 -1.29 -12.78 -6.01
CA GLN A 186 -2.33 -13.32 -5.12
C GLN A 186 -3.07 -12.21 -4.36
N TRP A 187 -2.33 -11.24 -3.80
CA TRP A 187 -2.93 -10.06 -3.16
C TRP A 187 -3.71 -9.20 -4.16
N MET A 188 -3.18 -9.02 -5.37
CA MET A 188 -3.91 -8.28 -6.42
C MET A 188 -5.25 -8.92 -6.78
N CYS A 189 -5.37 -10.24 -6.67
CA CYS A 189 -6.66 -10.91 -6.88
C CYS A 189 -7.72 -10.47 -5.86
N ILE A 190 -7.35 -10.23 -4.62
CA ILE A 190 -8.28 -9.77 -3.59
C ILE A 190 -8.70 -8.33 -3.89
N PHE A 191 -7.75 -7.43 -4.16
CA PHE A 191 -8.04 -6.04 -4.51
C PHE A 191 -8.92 -5.89 -5.74
N THR A 192 -8.76 -6.78 -6.73
CA THR A 192 -9.52 -6.76 -7.98
C THR A 192 -10.73 -7.70 -7.98
N GLN A 193 -11.03 -8.34 -6.85
CA GLN A 193 -12.14 -9.29 -6.68
C GLN A 193 -12.13 -10.44 -7.71
N ASN A 194 -10.95 -10.92 -8.11
CA ASN A 194 -10.79 -12.04 -9.02
C ASN A 194 -11.08 -13.37 -8.29
N LYS A 195 -12.29 -13.89 -8.42
CA LYS A 195 -12.78 -15.06 -7.68
C LYS A 195 -11.89 -16.31 -7.85
N GLU A 196 -11.44 -16.62 -9.07
CA GLU A 196 -10.58 -17.77 -9.34
C GLU A 196 -9.22 -17.64 -8.65
N GLY A 197 -8.62 -16.45 -8.75
CA GLY A 197 -7.35 -16.14 -8.09
C GLY A 197 -7.46 -16.13 -6.57
N ILE A 198 -8.55 -15.62 -6.02
CA ILE A 198 -8.83 -15.64 -4.56
C ILE A 198 -8.89 -17.08 -4.07
N MET A 199 -9.66 -17.96 -4.73
CA MET A 199 -9.79 -19.39 -4.32
C MET A 199 -8.45 -20.13 -4.31
N LEU A 200 -7.54 -19.81 -5.23
CA LEU A 200 -6.20 -20.38 -5.23
C LEU A 200 -5.35 -19.79 -4.11
N ALA A 201 -5.31 -18.47 -4.01
CA ALA A 201 -4.50 -17.75 -3.05
C ALA A 201 -4.84 -18.13 -1.59
N GLU A 202 -6.14 -18.29 -1.29
CA GLU A 202 -6.64 -18.74 0.01
C GLU A 202 -6.10 -20.12 0.42
N LYS A 203 -5.95 -21.05 -0.53
CA LYS A 203 -5.40 -22.38 -0.28
C LYS A 203 -3.89 -22.38 -0.08
N GLU A 204 -3.18 -21.46 -0.71
CA GLU A 204 -1.71 -21.41 -0.75
C GLU A 204 -1.10 -20.50 0.32
N ASN A 205 -1.86 -19.49 0.78
CA ASN A 205 -1.36 -18.46 1.68
C ASN A 205 -2.31 -18.25 2.86
N LYS A 206 -1.88 -18.66 4.06
CA LYS A 206 -2.65 -18.55 5.31
C LYS A 206 -3.00 -17.11 5.70
N GLU A 207 -2.16 -16.14 5.36
CA GLU A 207 -2.44 -14.73 5.67
C GLU A 207 -3.50 -14.16 4.73
N ILE A 208 -3.55 -14.65 3.49
CA ILE A 208 -4.64 -14.36 2.55
C ILE A 208 -5.94 -15.03 3.03
N GLU A 209 -5.91 -16.30 3.46
CA GLU A 209 -7.05 -16.96 4.07
C GLU A 209 -7.61 -16.14 5.25
N LYS A 210 -6.72 -15.64 6.12
CA LYS A 210 -7.09 -14.80 7.26
C LYS A 210 -7.71 -13.46 6.81
N ALA A 211 -7.17 -12.84 5.77
CA ALA A 211 -7.71 -11.61 5.17
C ALA A 211 -9.12 -11.84 4.60
N ILE A 212 -9.31 -12.94 3.87
CA ILE A 212 -10.61 -13.32 3.29
C ILE A 212 -11.63 -13.62 4.40
N ASN A 213 -11.25 -14.35 5.45
CA ASN A 213 -12.12 -14.60 6.60
C ASN A 213 -12.54 -13.30 7.29
N THR A 214 -11.63 -12.32 7.39
CA THR A 214 -11.95 -10.99 7.92
C THR A 214 -12.95 -10.27 7.00
N LEU A 215 -12.74 -10.28 5.68
CA LEU A 215 -13.66 -9.69 4.70
C LEU A 215 -15.04 -10.35 4.74
N ASP A 216 -15.09 -11.68 4.83
CA ASP A 216 -16.34 -12.45 4.93
C ASP A 216 -17.12 -12.06 6.19
N PHE A 217 -16.43 -11.99 7.34
CA PHE A 217 -17.01 -11.53 8.59
C PHE A 217 -17.59 -10.12 8.47
N LEU A 218 -16.79 -9.15 7.97
CA LEU A 218 -17.22 -7.76 7.78
C LEU A 218 -18.40 -7.66 6.80
N SER A 219 -18.42 -8.51 5.77
CA SER A 219 -19.48 -8.54 4.77
C SER A 219 -20.80 -9.10 5.32
N LYS A 220 -20.74 -9.98 6.31
CA LYS A 220 -21.93 -10.60 6.96
C LYS A 220 -22.48 -9.78 8.13
N ASP A 221 -21.65 -8.93 8.75
CA ASP A 221 -22.07 -8.10 9.88
C ASP A 221 -22.93 -6.92 9.40
N PRO A 222 -24.21 -6.81 9.81
CA PRO A 222 -25.08 -5.72 9.38
C PRO A 222 -24.58 -4.33 9.76
N LYS A 223 -23.91 -4.18 10.92
CA LYS A 223 -23.37 -2.90 11.40
C LYS A 223 -22.18 -2.46 10.54
N GLU A 224 -21.31 -3.39 10.17
CA GLU A 224 -20.16 -3.12 9.29
C GLU A 224 -20.64 -2.73 7.88
N ARG A 225 -21.66 -3.40 7.36
CA ARG A 225 -22.28 -3.04 6.07
C ARG A 225 -22.94 -1.67 6.10
N GLU A 226 -23.70 -1.36 7.16
CA GLU A 226 -24.31 -0.05 7.33
C GLU A 226 -23.25 1.05 7.38
N ARG A 227 -22.16 0.80 8.10
CA ARG A 227 -21.04 1.74 8.21
C ARG A 227 -20.35 1.95 6.85
N HIS A 228 -20.05 0.88 6.13
CA HIS A 228 -19.53 0.96 4.76
C HIS A 228 -20.46 1.77 3.87
N ASN A 229 -21.76 1.45 3.85
CA ASN A 229 -22.74 2.16 3.04
C ASN A 229 -22.83 3.66 3.39
N SER A 230 -22.70 4.01 4.66
CA SER A 230 -22.69 5.41 5.12
C SER A 230 -21.47 6.17 4.58
N ILE A 231 -20.29 5.52 4.54
CA ILE A 231 -19.06 6.10 3.99
C ILE A 231 -19.21 6.30 2.47
N VAL A 232 -19.67 5.28 1.74
CA VAL A 232 -19.89 5.34 0.28
C VAL A 232 -20.88 6.47 -0.07
N MET A 233 -21.98 6.60 0.70
CA MET A 233 -22.97 7.66 0.47
C MET A 233 -22.39 9.05 0.77
N ALA A 234 -21.57 9.20 1.80
CA ALA A 234 -20.89 10.46 2.09
C ALA A 234 -19.90 10.86 1.00
N GLU A 235 -19.32 9.88 0.31
CA GLU A 235 -18.43 10.08 -0.84
C GLU A 235 -19.18 10.45 -2.12
N TYR A 236 -20.36 9.87 -2.33
CA TYR A 236 -21.18 10.17 -3.49
C TYR A 236 -21.76 11.59 -3.47
N ASN A 237 -22.03 12.13 -2.26
CA ASN A 237 -22.61 13.44 -2.05
C ASN A 237 -21.59 14.60 -2.01
N ARG A 238 -20.32 14.32 -2.34
CA ARG A 238 -19.23 15.32 -2.48
C ARG A 238 -18.89 15.59 -3.93
#